data_1dd642d00e7aea86f5ba250cead8fb18
#
_entry.id   1dd642d00e7aea86f5ba250cead8fb18
#
_cell.length_a   1.000
_cell.length_b   1.000
_cell.length_c   1.000
_cell.angle_alpha   90.00
_cell.angle_beta   90.00
_cell.angle_gamma   90.00
#
_symmetry.space_group_name_H-M   'P 1'
#
loop_
_entity.id
_entity.type
_entity.pdbx_description
1 polymer ?
#
loop_
_entity_poly.entity_id
_entity_poly.type
_entity_poly.pdbx_seq_one_letter_code
_entity_poly.pdbx_strand_id
1 'polypeptide(L)' 'MTTLDNIPRTFKLVRIRDVSGVSGTGVVAEGIVFHDGQVALSWFGKYHSLEIHPSLQQVLDIHGHDGATVAVGDRAEE' A
#
# COMPACT_ATOMS: atom_id res chain seq x y z
N MET A 1 20.28 11.19 -16.62
CA MET A 1 19.13 10.52 -16.09
C MET A 1 19.43 9.97 -14.69
N THR A 2 18.48 9.91 -13.88
CA THR A 2 18.69 9.44 -12.54
C THR A 2 18.17 8.03 -12.36
N THR A 3 18.87 7.27 -11.54
CA THR A 3 18.43 5.92 -11.19
C THR A 3 17.32 5.93 -10.15
N LEU A 4 17.05 7.07 -9.51
CA LEU A 4 16.04 7.12 -8.46
C LEU A 4 14.65 6.75 -8.97
N ASP A 5 14.34 7.09 -10.23
CA ASP A 5 13.03 6.77 -10.78
C ASP A 5 12.84 5.28 -11.04
N ASN A 6 13.93 4.51 -11.02
CA ASN A 6 13.89 3.08 -11.28
C ASN A 6 14.03 2.25 -10.00
N ILE A 7 14.13 2.90 -8.86
CA ILE A 7 14.29 2.20 -7.59
C ILE A 7 12.91 1.87 -7.05
N PRO A 8 12.65 0.62 -6.71
CA PRO A 8 11.39 0.26 -6.09
C PRO A 8 11.19 1.04 -4.79
N ARG A 9 9.95 1.40 -4.51
CA ARG A 9 9.59 2.17 -3.33
C ARG A 9 8.70 1.35 -2.44
N THR A 10 8.98 1.38 -1.15
CA THR A 10 8.13 0.71 -0.18
C THR A 10 7.10 1.68 0.37
N PHE A 11 5.98 1.13 0.80
CA PHE A 11 4.91 1.92 1.41
C PHE A 11 4.12 1.04 2.36
N LYS A 12 3.29 1.70 3.17
CA LYS A 12 2.35 1.01 4.03
C LYS A 12 0.94 1.48 3.72
N LEU A 13 -0.01 0.57 3.83
CA LEU A 13 -1.41 0.94 3.84
C LEU A 13 -1.81 1.17 5.29
N VAL A 14 -2.34 2.35 5.54
CA VAL A 14 -2.76 2.75 6.88
C VAL A 14 -4.25 2.98 6.87
N ARG A 15 -4.96 2.21 7.68
CA ARG A 15 -6.39 2.38 7.84
C ARG A 15 -6.63 3.41 8.92
N ILE A 16 -7.11 4.57 8.50
CA ILE A 16 -7.34 5.67 9.43
C ILE A 16 -8.76 5.69 9.97
N ARG A 17 -9.66 4.97 9.29
CA ARG A 17 -11.04 4.82 9.75
C ARG A 17 -11.50 3.40 9.42
N ASP A 18 -12.02 2.71 10.40
CA ASP A 18 -12.48 1.34 10.23
C ASP A 18 -13.93 1.34 9.73
N VAL A 19 -14.09 1.22 8.42
CA VAL A 19 -15.39 1.28 7.77
C VAL A 19 -16.27 0.09 8.20
N SER A 20 -15.66 -1.07 8.38
CA SER A 20 -16.40 -2.28 8.73
C SER A 20 -16.74 -2.36 10.22
N GLY A 21 -15.99 -1.66 11.06
CA GLY A 21 -16.12 -1.78 12.51
C GLY A 21 -15.54 -3.06 13.07
N VAL A 22 -14.82 -3.82 12.26
CA VAL A 22 -14.29 -5.13 12.67
C VAL A 22 -12.78 -5.18 12.62
N SER A 23 -12.18 -4.59 11.58
CA SER A 23 -10.76 -4.77 11.30
C SER A 23 -9.84 -3.85 12.08
N GLY A 24 -10.37 -2.77 12.64
CA GLY A 24 -9.58 -1.81 13.38
C GLY A 24 -8.83 -0.83 12.48
N THR A 25 -8.01 0.00 13.11
CA THR A 25 -7.22 1.03 12.42
C THR A 25 -5.74 0.71 12.56
N GLY A 26 -4.90 1.47 11.85
CA GLY A 26 -3.46 1.33 11.89
C GLY A 26 -2.92 0.75 10.60
N VAL A 27 -1.68 0.28 10.65
CA VAL A 27 -1.02 -0.30 9.49
C VAL A 27 -1.61 -1.67 9.23
N VAL A 28 -2.15 -1.87 8.03
CA VAL A 28 -2.83 -3.12 7.68
C VAL A 28 -2.09 -3.92 6.61
N ALA A 29 -1.17 -3.28 5.89
CA ALA A 29 -0.41 -3.94 4.83
C ALA A 29 0.85 -3.16 4.53
N GLU A 30 1.79 -3.81 3.92
CA GLU A 30 2.97 -3.15 3.37
C GLU A 30 3.15 -3.57 1.94
N GLY A 31 3.82 -2.74 1.15
CA GLY A 31 3.97 -3.04 -0.25
C GLY A 31 5.17 -2.41 -0.88
N ILE A 32 5.38 -2.76 -2.13
CA ILE A 32 6.45 -2.25 -2.97
C ILE A 32 5.85 -1.80 -4.28
N VAL A 33 6.20 -0.59 -4.70
CA VAL A 33 5.90 -0.13 -6.06
C VAL A 33 7.17 -0.33 -6.88
N PHE A 34 7.08 -1.17 -7.90
CA PHE A 34 8.21 -1.45 -8.77
C PHE A 34 8.39 -0.32 -9.78
N HIS A 35 9.55 -0.32 -10.43
CA HIS A 35 9.90 0.77 -11.35
C HIS A 35 8.91 0.91 -12.50
N ASP A 36 8.21 -0.15 -12.86
CA ASP A 36 7.24 -0.12 -13.95
C ASP A 36 5.82 0.20 -13.48
N GLY A 37 5.65 0.49 -12.19
CA GLY A 37 4.36 0.84 -11.62
C GLY A 37 3.58 -0.31 -11.03
N GLN A 38 4.00 -1.54 -11.26
CA GLN A 38 3.33 -2.68 -10.63
C GLN A 38 3.55 -2.66 -9.14
N VAL A 39 2.65 -3.26 -8.40
CA VAL A 39 2.66 -3.24 -6.94
C VAL A 39 2.54 -4.65 -6.41
N ALA A 40 3.39 -4.98 -5.46
CA ALA A 40 3.23 -6.17 -4.64
C ALA A 40 2.77 -5.73 -3.27
N LEU A 41 1.69 -6.32 -2.76
CA LEU A 41 1.06 -5.92 -1.51
C LEU A 41 0.95 -7.11 -0.59
N SER A 42 1.50 -6.98 0.61
CA SER A 42 1.50 -8.04 1.62
C SER A 42 0.65 -7.61 2.80
N TRP A 43 -0.40 -8.37 3.08
CA TRP A 43 -1.33 -8.04 4.16
C TRP A 43 -0.82 -8.56 5.50
N PHE A 44 -0.99 -7.76 6.54
CA PHE A 44 -0.73 -8.18 7.90
C PHE A 44 -1.93 -8.97 8.41
N GLY A 45 -1.69 -9.76 9.44
CA GLY A 45 -2.76 -10.48 10.09
C GLY A 45 -2.43 -11.95 10.23
N LYS A 46 -3.42 -12.69 10.73
CA LYS A 46 -3.23 -14.11 10.99
C LYS A 46 -3.01 -14.90 9.69
N TYR A 47 -3.72 -14.52 8.65
CA TYR A 47 -3.60 -15.17 7.36
C TYR A 47 -2.90 -14.20 6.41
N HIS A 48 -1.64 -14.48 6.12
CA HIS A 48 -0.85 -13.64 5.25
C HIS A 48 -1.24 -13.90 3.80
N SER A 49 -1.29 -12.85 3.02
CA SER A 49 -1.51 -12.99 1.59
C SER A 49 -0.69 -11.93 0.85
N LEU A 50 -0.31 -12.28 -0.36
CA LEU A 50 0.44 -11.41 -1.24
C LEU A 50 -0.38 -11.19 -2.50
N GLU A 51 -0.58 -9.94 -2.85
CA GLU A 51 -1.33 -9.56 -4.04
C GLU A 51 -0.44 -8.79 -4.99
N ILE A 52 -0.67 -8.98 -6.27
CA ILE A 52 0.03 -8.23 -7.31
C ILE A 52 -1.01 -7.38 -8.03
N HIS A 53 -0.74 -6.09 -8.14
CA HIS A 53 -1.62 -5.15 -8.80
C HIS A 53 -0.86 -4.40 -9.88
N PRO A 54 -1.54 -3.97 -10.95
CA PRO A 54 -0.89 -3.22 -12.02
C PRO A 54 -0.48 -1.81 -11.61
N SER A 55 -1.08 -1.26 -10.56
CA SER A 55 -0.78 0.11 -10.14
C SER A 55 -1.20 0.34 -8.70
N LEU A 56 -0.60 1.34 -8.07
CA LEU A 56 -1.04 1.76 -6.74
C LEU A 56 -2.45 2.35 -6.77
N GLN A 57 -2.81 2.99 -7.88
CA GLN A 57 -4.16 3.54 -8.03
C GLN A 57 -5.20 2.42 -7.91
N GLN A 58 -4.95 1.28 -8.54
CA GLN A 58 -5.88 0.17 -8.43
C GLN A 58 -5.99 -0.34 -6.99
N VAL A 59 -4.88 -0.40 -6.27
CA VAL A 59 -4.91 -0.80 -4.86
C VAL A 59 -5.84 0.13 -4.08
N LEU A 60 -5.71 1.43 -4.30
CA LEU A 60 -6.53 2.41 -3.58
C LEU A 60 -7.98 2.41 -4.05
N ASP A 61 -8.22 2.12 -5.32
CA ASP A 61 -9.60 2.00 -5.82
C ASP A 61 -10.33 0.85 -5.13
N ILE A 62 -9.62 -0.25 -4.89
CA ILE A 62 -10.22 -1.42 -4.27
C ILE A 62 -10.27 -1.30 -2.75
N HIS A 63 -9.19 -0.83 -2.14
CA HIS A 63 -9.00 -0.90 -0.69
C HIS A 63 -9.06 0.43 0.02
N GLY A 64 -9.14 1.53 -0.71
CA GLY A 64 -9.05 2.86 -0.11
C GLY A 64 -10.30 3.32 0.63
N HIS A 65 -11.47 2.81 0.26
CA HIS A 65 -12.73 3.14 0.94
C HIS A 65 -12.93 4.65 1.12
N ASP A 66 -12.84 5.39 0.02
CA ASP A 66 -13.03 6.84 0.01
C ASP A 66 -12.14 7.57 1.02
N GLY A 67 -10.89 7.12 1.12
CA GLY A 67 -9.91 7.77 1.99
C GLY A 67 -9.81 7.18 3.40
N ALA A 68 -10.59 6.16 3.71
CA ALA A 68 -10.47 5.50 5.02
C ALA A 68 -9.17 4.72 5.14
N THR A 69 -8.56 4.32 4.03
CA THR A 69 -7.27 3.67 4.00
C THR A 69 -6.40 4.43 3.00
N VAL A 70 -5.21 4.78 3.42
CA VAL A 70 -4.28 5.58 2.60
C VAL A 70 -2.94 4.87 2.49
N ALA A 71 -2.20 5.20 1.45
CA ALA A 71 -0.85 4.70 1.25
C ALA A 71 0.13 5.74 1.77
N VAL A 72 1.07 5.31 2.61
CA VAL A 72 2.09 6.18 3.17
C VAL A 72 3.45 5.63 2.78
N GLY A 73 4.26 6.45 2.11
CA GLY A 73 5.60 6.04 1.71
C GLY A 73 6.50 5.88 2.91
N ASP A 74 7.38 4.90 2.84
CA ASP A 74 8.30 4.63 3.93
C ASP A 74 9.55 5.49 3.86
N ARG A 75 9.85 6.06 2.71
CA ARG A 75 11.07 6.85 2.56
C ARG A 75 10.86 8.23 3.09
N ALA A 76 11.83 8.67 3.86
CA ALA A 76 11.77 10.01 4.36
C ALA A 76 11.99 11.00 3.29
N GLU A 77 12.27 11.08 2.48
CA GLU A 77 12.43 11.88 1.63
C GLU A 77 13.19 12.33 1.07
N GLU A 78 13.44 12.18 1.10
CA GLU A 78 14.11 12.71 0.70
C GLU A 78 14.06 13.74 0.11
#